data_dd3617c6c3446082a0d88020ee41e538
#
_entry.id   dd3617c6c3446082a0d88020ee41e538
#
_cell.length_a   1.000
_cell.length_b   1.000
_cell.length_c   1.000
_cell.angle_alpha   90.00
_cell.angle_beta   90.00
_cell.angle_gamma   90.00
#
_symmetry.space_group_name_H-M   'P 1'
#
loop_
_entity.id
_entity.type
_entity.pdbx_description
1 polymer ?
#
loop_
_entity_poly.entity_id
_entity_poly.type
_entity_poly.pdbx_seq_one_letter_code
_entity_poly.pdbx_strand_id
1 'polypeptide(L)'
;MPEPLPPGVARCRAALGHARACGAVLWRAPPTYYSWKLAERARFLGAPVDTLCKSLVLVNTALPADAPVTEDPSTSRFIMVVLQYVSRLDTDRLGKSLRAHAPAGFSSAHRLAVAAEADSAVLTAYGHNAVTPPGCQTAIPVVVSEAIADLASARPGASVWLGGGHVDVKLRMPVAELLRAGALFPVVGAPLVLRCTDTRSDADAED
;
A
#
# COMPACT_ATOMS: atom_id res chain seq x y z
N MET A 1 -20.11 20.13 -18.78
CA MET A 1 -18.93 19.23 -18.91
C MET A 1 -18.62 18.67 -17.54
N PRO A 2 -18.38 17.36 -17.38
CA PRO A 2 -17.97 16.83 -16.09
C PRO A 2 -16.61 17.44 -15.72
N GLU A 3 -16.47 17.74 -14.44
CA GLU A 3 -15.22 18.27 -13.87
C GLU A 3 -14.07 17.27 -14.12
N PRO A 4 -12.88 17.74 -14.53
CA PRO A 4 -11.75 16.86 -14.75
C PRO A 4 -11.34 16.14 -13.45
N LEU A 5 -10.97 14.86 -13.59
CA LEU A 5 -10.50 14.09 -12.43
C LEU A 5 -9.21 14.70 -11.87
N PRO A 6 -9.03 14.71 -10.55
CA PRO A 6 -7.75 15.07 -9.94
C PRO A 6 -6.61 14.26 -10.58
N PRO A 7 -5.43 14.86 -10.84
CA PRO A 7 -4.34 14.19 -11.56
C PRO A 7 -3.93 12.83 -10.97
N GLY A 8 -3.89 12.71 -9.65
CA GLY A 8 -3.60 11.44 -8.98
C GLY A 8 -4.65 10.36 -9.25
N VAL A 9 -5.93 10.73 -9.24
CA VAL A 9 -7.04 9.81 -9.56
C VAL A 9 -6.96 9.35 -11.01
N ALA A 10 -6.63 10.28 -11.92
CA ALA A 10 -6.47 9.95 -13.34
C ALA A 10 -5.33 8.95 -13.56
N ARG A 11 -4.17 9.12 -12.91
CA ARG A 11 -3.05 8.17 -12.96
C ARG A 11 -3.42 6.82 -12.37
N CYS A 12 -4.04 6.79 -11.18
CA CYS A 12 -4.52 5.57 -10.55
C CYS A 12 -5.47 4.81 -11.48
N ARG A 13 -6.47 5.49 -12.05
CA ARG A 13 -7.42 4.91 -12.99
C ARG A 13 -6.74 4.36 -14.25
N ALA A 14 -5.80 5.09 -14.82
CA ALA A 14 -5.05 4.64 -15.99
C ALA A 14 -4.26 3.37 -15.69
N ALA A 15 -3.55 3.33 -14.56
CA ALA A 15 -2.81 2.15 -14.12
C ALA A 15 -3.71 0.93 -13.92
N LEU A 16 -4.87 1.10 -13.28
CA LEU A 16 -5.87 0.03 -13.12
C LEU A 16 -6.38 -0.49 -14.47
N GLY A 17 -6.61 0.40 -15.43
CA GLY A 17 -7.02 0.05 -16.78
C GLY A 17 -5.95 -0.76 -17.53
N HIS A 18 -4.69 -0.31 -17.51
CA HIS A 18 -3.58 -1.04 -18.13
C HIS A 18 -3.42 -2.44 -17.54
N ALA A 19 -3.60 -2.57 -16.25
CA ALA A 19 -3.50 -3.81 -15.52
C ALA A 19 -4.72 -4.73 -15.64
N ARG A 20 -5.76 -4.28 -16.33
CA ARG A 20 -7.03 -5.00 -16.44
C ARG A 20 -7.59 -5.41 -15.06
N ALA A 21 -7.51 -4.51 -14.09
CA ALA A 21 -8.07 -4.69 -12.76
C ALA A 21 -9.60 -4.51 -12.80
N CYS A 22 -10.30 -5.51 -13.31
CA CYS A 22 -11.74 -5.42 -13.61
C CYS A 22 -12.62 -5.32 -12.36
N GLY A 23 -12.14 -5.80 -11.20
CA GLY A 23 -12.85 -5.72 -9.93
C GLY A 23 -12.55 -4.46 -9.12
N ALA A 24 -11.61 -3.62 -9.58
CA ALA A 24 -11.23 -2.40 -8.90
C ALA A 24 -12.26 -1.28 -9.12
N VAL A 25 -12.63 -0.57 -8.05
CA VAL A 25 -13.61 0.51 -8.07
C VAL A 25 -13.06 1.73 -7.32
N LEU A 26 -13.07 2.89 -7.98
CA LEU A 26 -12.79 4.17 -7.34
C LEU A 26 -14.08 4.76 -6.76
N TRP A 27 -14.05 5.13 -5.49
CA TRP A 27 -15.20 5.61 -4.75
C TRP A 27 -14.92 6.97 -4.15
N ARG A 28 -15.84 7.93 -4.28
CA ARG A 28 -15.68 9.25 -3.69
C ARG A 28 -16.15 9.24 -2.24
N ALA A 29 -15.27 9.67 -1.34
CA ALA A 29 -15.56 9.89 0.06
C ALA A 29 -15.79 11.40 0.33
N PRO A 30 -16.54 11.78 1.36
CA PRO A 30 -16.70 13.19 1.72
C PRO A 30 -15.38 13.74 2.29
N PRO A 31 -15.15 15.06 2.23
CA PRO A 31 -13.94 15.70 2.77
C PRO A 31 -13.69 15.43 4.26
N THR A 32 -14.74 15.17 5.02
CA THR A 32 -14.67 14.83 6.45
C THR A 32 -14.29 13.38 6.73
N TYR A 33 -14.10 12.53 5.72
CA TYR A 33 -13.87 11.10 5.88
C TYR A 33 -12.73 10.78 6.87
N TYR A 34 -11.63 11.52 6.82
CA TYR A 34 -10.49 11.27 7.70
C TYR A 34 -10.65 11.85 9.12
N SER A 35 -11.66 12.66 9.39
CA SER A 35 -12.02 13.07 10.76
C SER A 35 -12.88 12.02 11.49
N TRP A 36 -13.35 11.01 10.79
CA TRP A 36 -14.17 9.94 11.36
C TRP A 36 -13.32 8.85 11.99
N LYS A 37 -13.87 8.20 13.01
CA LYS A 37 -13.30 6.97 13.58
C LYS A 37 -13.28 5.86 12.53
N LEU A 38 -12.35 4.92 12.67
CA LEU A 38 -12.16 3.82 11.72
C LEU A 38 -13.46 3.00 11.49
N ALA A 39 -14.22 2.74 12.55
CA ALA A 39 -15.51 2.06 12.44
C ALA A 39 -16.56 2.82 11.62
N GLU A 40 -16.55 4.15 11.67
CA GLU A 40 -17.46 5.01 10.88
C GLU A 40 -17.04 5.00 9.40
N ARG A 41 -15.71 5.06 9.12
CA ARG A 41 -15.17 4.91 7.77
C ARG A 41 -15.57 3.57 7.15
N ALA A 42 -15.45 2.49 7.91
CA ALA A 42 -15.84 1.14 7.48
C ALA A 42 -17.34 1.07 7.17
N ARG A 43 -18.20 1.61 8.05
CA ARG A 43 -19.65 1.67 7.84
C ARG A 43 -20.00 2.46 6.57
N PHE A 44 -19.37 3.61 6.33
CA PHE A 44 -19.59 4.41 5.11
C PHE A 44 -19.24 3.63 3.84
N LEU A 45 -18.16 2.85 3.87
CA LEU A 45 -17.71 2.02 2.74
C LEU A 45 -18.49 0.71 2.61
N GLY A 46 -19.37 0.40 3.56
CA GLY A 46 -20.09 -0.88 3.59
C GLY A 46 -19.15 -2.08 3.74
N ALA A 47 -18.07 -1.93 4.50
CA ALA A 47 -16.97 -2.89 4.56
C ALA A 47 -16.58 -3.24 6.01
N PRO A 48 -16.07 -4.44 6.26
CA PRO A 48 -15.47 -4.78 7.54
C PRO A 48 -14.23 -3.90 7.83
N VAL A 49 -14.01 -3.55 9.09
CA VAL A 49 -12.90 -2.66 9.51
C VAL A 49 -11.53 -3.23 9.11
N ASP A 50 -11.36 -4.54 9.18
CA ASP A 50 -10.13 -5.26 8.82
C ASP A 50 -9.82 -5.25 7.31
N THR A 51 -10.71 -4.72 6.48
CA THR A 51 -10.46 -4.54 5.05
C THR A 51 -9.96 -3.13 4.70
N LEU A 52 -9.99 -2.20 5.65
CA LEU A 52 -9.46 -0.87 5.45
C LEU A 52 -7.94 -0.88 5.59
N CYS A 53 -7.24 -0.45 4.53
CA CYS A 53 -5.79 -0.53 4.44
C CYS A 53 -5.16 0.85 4.20
N LYS A 54 -3.90 0.95 4.56
CA LYS A 54 -3.02 2.08 4.27
C LYS A 54 -1.81 1.61 3.50
N SER A 55 -1.25 2.50 2.67
CA SER A 55 -0.01 2.30 1.95
C SER A 55 1.04 3.25 2.53
N LEU A 56 2.15 2.71 3.00
CA LEU A 56 3.26 3.46 3.58
C LEU A 56 4.50 3.28 2.72
N VAL A 57 5.17 4.38 2.38
CA VAL A 57 6.51 4.31 1.80
C VAL A 57 7.52 4.20 2.94
N LEU A 58 8.37 3.20 2.89
CA LEU A 58 9.47 3.02 3.84
C LEU A 58 10.80 3.25 3.15
N VAL A 59 11.77 3.74 3.91
CA VAL A 59 13.16 3.88 3.50
C VAL A 59 14.03 2.89 4.27
N ASN A 60 14.93 2.19 3.57
CA ASN A 60 16.00 1.42 4.22
C ASN A 60 17.18 2.34 4.50
N THR A 61 17.29 2.82 5.72
CA THR A 61 18.35 3.74 6.16
C THR A 61 19.72 3.09 6.31
N ALA A 62 19.83 1.77 6.18
CA ALA A 62 21.10 1.06 6.14
C ALA A 62 21.78 1.13 4.76
N LEU A 63 21.02 1.48 3.72
CA LEU A 63 21.55 1.71 2.39
C LEU A 63 22.01 3.16 2.22
N PRO A 64 23.01 3.42 1.35
CA PRO A 64 23.44 4.78 0.99
C PRO A 64 22.28 5.67 0.53
N ALA A 65 22.43 6.98 0.69
CA ALA A 65 21.38 7.94 0.33
C ALA A 65 21.05 7.95 -1.17
N ASP A 66 21.99 7.61 -2.01
CA ASP A 66 21.91 7.50 -3.46
C ASP A 66 21.62 6.07 -3.96
N ALA A 67 21.40 5.11 -3.05
CA ALA A 67 21.06 3.75 -3.45
C ALA A 67 19.76 3.72 -4.26
N PRO A 68 19.69 2.90 -5.32
CA PRO A 68 18.56 2.89 -6.22
C PRO A 68 17.29 2.30 -5.60
N VAL A 69 16.15 2.65 -6.15
CA VAL A 69 14.92 1.86 -6.05
C VAL A 69 15.05 0.69 -7.02
N THR A 70 14.94 -0.52 -6.53
CA THR A 70 15.03 -1.76 -7.32
C THR A 70 13.72 -2.50 -7.32
N GLU A 71 13.58 -3.49 -8.18
CA GLU A 71 12.40 -4.36 -8.27
C GLU A 71 12.22 -5.26 -7.06
N ASP A 72 13.33 -5.71 -6.49
CA ASP A 72 13.35 -6.58 -5.32
C ASP A 72 13.29 -5.73 -4.04
N PRO A 73 12.21 -5.84 -3.23
CA PRO A 73 12.07 -5.08 -2.00
C PRO A 73 13.19 -5.37 -0.98
N SER A 74 13.88 -6.51 -1.10
CA SER A 74 14.98 -6.85 -0.19
C SER A 74 16.27 -6.09 -0.52
N THR A 75 16.41 -5.53 -1.71
CA THR A 75 17.59 -4.77 -2.16
C THR A 75 17.29 -3.30 -2.42
N SER A 76 16.04 -2.92 -2.38
CA SER A 76 15.59 -1.56 -2.69
C SER A 76 15.78 -0.60 -1.52
N ARG A 77 16.18 0.65 -1.82
CA ARG A 77 16.23 1.72 -0.84
C ARG A 77 14.84 2.12 -0.34
N PHE A 78 13.87 2.18 -1.22
CA PHE A 78 12.48 2.49 -0.87
C PHE A 78 11.58 1.31 -1.22
N ILE A 79 10.64 1.02 -0.35
CA ILE A 79 9.61 0.01 -0.54
C ILE A 79 8.25 0.58 -0.15
N MET A 80 7.18 0.10 -0.78
CA MET A 80 5.84 0.42 -0.33
C MET A 80 5.25 -0.77 0.42
N VAL A 81 4.71 -0.52 1.61
CA VAL A 81 4.03 -1.55 2.40
C VAL A 81 2.54 -1.26 2.45
N VAL A 82 1.74 -2.25 2.07
CA VAL A 82 0.28 -2.23 2.20
C VAL A 82 -0.12 -3.08 3.40
N LEU A 83 -0.79 -2.45 4.37
CA LEU A 83 -1.23 -3.11 5.60
C LEU A 83 -2.58 -2.57 6.06
N GLN A 84 -3.28 -3.35 6.87
CA GLN A 84 -4.58 -2.97 7.46
C GLN A 84 -4.42 -1.86 8.50
N TYR A 85 -5.44 -0.99 8.66
CA TYR A 85 -5.45 0.00 9.75
C TYR A 85 -5.48 -0.65 11.13
N VAL A 86 -6.11 -1.81 11.26
CA VAL A 86 -6.15 -2.60 12.52
C VAL A 86 -4.84 -3.29 12.86
N SER A 87 -3.83 -3.21 11.99
CA SER A 87 -2.52 -3.82 12.20
C SER A 87 -1.47 -2.73 12.43
N ARG A 88 -0.50 -3.02 13.29
CA ARG A 88 0.69 -2.19 13.51
C ARG A 88 1.84 -2.71 12.65
N LEU A 89 2.53 -1.81 11.96
CA LEU A 89 3.76 -2.16 11.24
C LEU A 89 4.86 -2.52 12.24
N ASP A 90 5.44 -3.70 12.08
CA ASP A 90 6.64 -4.16 12.78
C ASP A 90 7.82 -4.12 11.79
N THR A 91 8.62 -3.06 11.87
CA THR A 91 9.78 -2.86 10.98
C THR A 91 10.90 -3.88 11.21
N ASP A 92 11.04 -4.41 12.42
CA ASP A 92 12.04 -5.43 12.73
C ASP A 92 11.65 -6.78 12.13
N ARG A 93 10.38 -7.16 12.26
CA ARG A 93 9.82 -8.37 11.63
C ARG A 93 9.91 -8.28 10.11
N LEU A 94 9.52 -7.14 9.53
CA LEU A 94 9.66 -6.90 8.09
C LEU A 94 11.13 -7.00 7.65
N GLY A 95 12.04 -6.37 8.38
CA GLY A 95 13.48 -6.43 8.09
C GLY A 95 14.04 -7.85 8.15
N LYS A 96 13.57 -8.70 9.08
CA LYS A 96 13.93 -10.12 9.15
C LYS A 96 13.37 -10.88 7.92
N SER A 97 12.14 -10.63 7.56
CA SER A 97 11.49 -11.26 6.39
C SER A 97 12.18 -10.88 5.08
N LEU A 98 12.54 -9.61 4.89
CA LEU A 98 13.29 -9.13 3.72
C LEU A 98 14.69 -9.77 3.66
N ARG A 99 15.41 -9.88 4.77
CA ARG A 99 16.72 -10.56 4.80
C ARG A 99 16.62 -12.02 4.39
N ALA A 100 15.60 -12.72 4.85
CA ALA A 100 15.38 -14.12 4.47
C ALA A 100 15.05 -14.28 2.97
N HIS A 101 14.56 -13.21 2.33
CA HIS A 101 14.19 -13.17 0.91
C HIS A 101 15.32 -12.65 0.01
N ALA A 102 16.30 -11.97 0.60
CA ALA A 102 17.38 -11.34 -0.14
C ALA A 102 18.24 -12.37 -0.93
N PRO A 103 18.74 -11.97 -2.11
CA PRO A 103 19.65 -12.82 -2.89
C PRO A 103 20.91 -13.20 -2.09
N ALA A 104 21.47 -14.38 -2.41
CA ALA A 104 22.72 -14.80 -1.81
C ALA A 104 23.83 -13.76 -2.02
N GLY A 105 24.54 -13.42 -0.96
CA GLY A 105 25.61 -12.40 -0.99
C GLY A 105 25.15 -10.97 -0.73
N PHE A 106 23.85 -10.68 -0.63
CA PHE A 106 23.36 -9.39 -0.19
C PHE A 106 23.47 -9.26 1.33
N SER A 107 24.42 -8.44 1.80
CA SER A 107 24.78 -8.33 3.23
C SER A 107 24.23 -7.10 3.93
N SER A 108 23.45 -6.27 3.25
CA SER A 108 22.92 -5.04 3.86
C SER A 108 21.93 -5.31 4.98
N ALA A 109 22.09 -4.59 6.08
CA ALA A 109 21.09 -4.56 7.14
C ALA A 109 19.81 -3.88 6.63
N HIS A 110 18.65 -4.37 7.07
CA HIS A 110 17.38 -3.70 6.82
C HIS A 110 17.02 -2.87 8.06
N ARG A 111 17.27 -1.57 7.99
CA ARG A 111 16.81 -0.59 8.99
C ARG A 111 15.71 0.24 8.35
N LEU A 112 14.48 -0.19 8.57
CA LEU A 112 13.32 0.39 7.93
C LEU A 112 12.72 1.48 8.81
N ALA A 113 12.45 2.63 8.19
CA ALA A 113 11.70 3.73 8.80
C ALA A 113 10.63 4.22 7.81
N VAL A 114 9.59 4.86 8.31
CA VAL A 114 8.63 5.54 7.43
C VAL A 114 9.37 6.67 6.71
N ALA A 115 9.27 6.72 5.40
CA ALA A 115 9.90 7.76 4.59
C ALA A 115 9.32 9.15 4.93
N ALA A 116 10.11 10.19 4.78
CA ALA A 116 9.62 11.56 4.89
C ALA A 116 8.49 11.81 3.89
N GLU A 117 7.54 12.66 4.23
CA GLU A 117 6.39 12.95 3.36
C GLU A 117 6.83 13.50 2.00
N ALA A 118 7.89 14.31 1.97
CA ALA A 118 8.48 14.85 0.75
C ALA A 118 9.00 13.73 -0.17
N ASP A 119 9.72 12.74 0.38
CA ASP A 119 10.21 11.59 -0.39
C ASP A 119 9.04 10.75 -0.92
N SER A 120 8.05 10.48 -0.07
CA SER A 120 6.85 9.75 -0.46
C SER A 120 6.11 10.48 -1.59
N ALA A 121 5.97 11.81 -1.50
CA ALA A 121 5.31 12.62 -2.53
C ALA A 121 6.08 12.61 -3.86
N VAL A 122 7.40 12.68 -3.83
CA VAL A 122 8.24 12.61 -5.04
C VAL A 122 8.13 11.22 -5.69
N LEU A 123 8.23 10.16 -4.90
CA LEU A 123 8.22 8.79 -5.43
C LEU A 123 6.85 8.36 -5.95
N THR A 124 5.79 8.75 -5.27
CA THR A 124 4.43 8.30 -5.62
C THR A 124 3.65 9.31 -6.47
N ALA A 125 4.03 10.59 -6.40
CA ALA A 125 3.25 11.74 -6.87
C ALA A 125 1.83 11.80 -6.25
N TYR A 126 1.66 11.26 -5.03
CA TYR A 126 0.44 11.32 -4.25
C TYR A 126 0.66 12.13 -2.96
N GLY A 127 -0.34 12.90 -2.59
CA GLY A 127 -0.34 13.62 -1.32
C GLY A 127 -0.71 12.72 -0.14
N HIS A 128 -0.72 13.33 1.04
CA HIS A 128 -1.12 12.68 2.29
C HIS A 128 -2.51 12.02 2.17
N ASN A 129 -2.68 10.85 2.75
CA ASN A 129 -3.93 10.07 2.70
C ASN A 129 -4.40 9.63 1.29
N ALA A 130 -3.59 9.86 0.24
CA ALA A 130 -3.92 9.51 -1.13
C ALA A 130 -3.04 8.40 -1.69
N VAL A 131 -1.96 8.03 -0.98
CA VAL A 131 -0.96 7.05 -1.43
C VAL A 131 -1.61 5.69 -1.71
N THR A 132 -1.30 5.15 -2.88
CA THR A 132 -1.79 3.85 -3.34
C THR A 132 -0.79 3.25 -4.33
N PRO A 133 -0.65 1.91 -4.41
CA PRO A 133 0.29 1.31 -5.34
C PRO A 133 0.04 1.65 -6.83
N PRO A 134 -1.22 1.58 -7.35
CA PRO A 134 -1.46 1.89 -8.77
C PRO A 134 -1.15 3.35 -9.09
N GLY A 135 -0.41 3.60 -10.17
CA GLY A 135 -0.16 4.94 -10.70
C GLY A 135 0.89 5.76 -9.95
N CYS A 136 1.75 5.14 -9.13
CA CYS A 136 2.95 5.78 -8.60
C CYS A 136 3.85 6.30 -9.74
N GLN A 137 4.53 7.41 -9.49
CA GLN A 137 5.46 7.98 -10.48
C GLN A 137 6.72 7.14 -10.63
N THR A 138 7.25 6.65 -9.52
CA THR A 138 8.41 5.75 -9.49
C THR A 138 7.92 4.33 -9.27
N ALA A 139 8.54 3.38 -9.96
CA ALA A 139 8.33 1.95 -9.76
C ALA A 139 8.92 1.52 -8.41
N ILE A 140 8.14 1.60 -7.34
CA ILE A 140 8.54 1.19 -5.99
C ILE A 140 8.06 -0.25 -5.77
N PRO A 141 8.93 -1.18 -5.32
CA PRO A 141 8.49 -2.54 -5.02
C PRO A 141 7.47 -2.55 -3.87
N VAL A 142 6.44 -3.38 -4.01
CA VAL A 142 5.33 -3.44 -3.07
C VAL A 142 5.42 -4.70 -2.21
N VAL A 143 5.31 -4.50 -0.90
CA VAL A 143 5.11 -5.55 0.09
C VAL A 143 3.66 -5.49 0.57
N VAL A 144 2.99 -6.62 0.59
CA VAL A 144 1.64 -6.76 1.15
C VAL A 144 1.73 -7.56 2.44
N SER A 145 1.08 -7.07 3.50
CA SER A 145 0.99 -7.81 4.77
C SER A 145 0.34 -9.17 4.56
N GLU A 146 0.87 -10.21 5.19
CA GLU A 146 0.29 -11.55 5.21
C GLU A 146 -1.16 -11.55 5.68
N ALA A 147 -1.51 -10.67 6.62
CA ALA A 147 -2.89 -10.57 7.11
C ALA A 147 -3.90 -10.15 6.02
N ILE A 148 -3.46 -9.44 4.98
CA ILE A 148 -4.29 -9.15 3.79
C ILE A 148 -4.42 -10.39 2.91
N ALA A 149 -3.36 -11.17 2.72
CA ALA A 149 -3.42 -12.41 1.96
C ALA A 149 -4.33 -13.44 2.64
N ASP A 150 -4.29 -13.51 3.98
CA ASP A 150 -5.14 -14.37 4.78
C ASP A 150 -6.64 -14.03 4.63
N LEU A 151 -6.98 -12.76 4.39
CA LEU A 151 -8.37 -12.37 4.06
C LEU A 151 -8.91 -13.10 2.83
N ALA A 152 -8.10 -13.28 1.79
CA ALA A 152 -8.53 -13.98 0.58
C ALA A 152 -8.81 -15.45 0.84
N SER A 153 -8.04 -16.07 1.74
CA SER A 153 -8.22 -17.46 2.15
C SER A 153 -9.45 -17.65 3.04
N ALA A 154 -9.66 -16.73 3.97
CA ALA A 154 -10.78 -16.77 4.92
C ALA A 154 -12.12 -16.35 4.28
N ARG A 155 -12.08 -15.45 3.30
CA ARG A 155 -13.28 -14.86 2.66
C ARG A 155 -13.06 -14.81 1.14
N PRO A 156 -13.48 -15.84 0.39
CA PRO A 156 -13.40 -15.84 -1.07
C PRO A 156 -14.06 -14.60 -1.67
N GLY A 157 -13.36 -13.92 -2.58
CA GLY A 157 -13.82 -12.65 -3.16
C GLY A 157 -13.60 -11.41 -2.28
N ALA A 158 -12.88 -11.53 -1.16
CA ALA A 158 -12.56 -10.39 -0.31
C ALA A 158 -11.90 -9.26 -1.10
N SER A 159 -12.28 -8.04 -0.75
CA SER A 159 -11.70 -6.81 -1.29
C SER A 159 -11.15 -5.96 -0.13
N VAL A 160 -10.13 -5.18 -0.40
CA VAL A 160 -9.58 -4.18 0.51
C VAL A 160 -9.84 -2.77 0.00
N TRP A 161 -9.78 -1.80 0.91
CA TRP A 161 -9.94 -0.39 0.61
C TRP A 161 -8.62 0.36 0.85
N LEU A 162 -8.14 1.06 -0.18
CA LEU A 162 -6.88 1.77 -0.24
C LEU A 162 -7.10 3.26 -0.53
N GLY A 163 -6.04 4.06 -0.54
CA GLY A 163 -6.04 5.37 -1.17
C GLY A 163 -6.37 5.25 -2.66
N GLY A 164 -7.03 6.26 -3.22
CA GLY A 164 -7.42 6.28 -4.63
C GLY A 164 -6.76 7.40 -5.45
N GLY A 165 -5.60 7.90 -5.00
CA GLY A 165 -4.87 8.97 -5.69
C GLY A 165 -5.30 10.39 -5.32
N HIS A 166 -6.31 10.55 -4.47
CA HIS A 166 -6.76 11.81 -3.87
C HIS A 166 -7.33 11.55 -2.48
N VAL A 167 -7.22 12.52 -1.57
CA VAL A 167 -7.70 12.36 -0.18
C VAL A 167 -9.18 11.96 -0.12
N ASP A 168 -10.01 12.49 -1.01
CA ASP A 168 -11.45 12.22 -1.08
C ASP A 168 -11.80 11.03 -1.97
N VAL A 169 -10.82 10.25 -2.43
CA VAL A 169 -11.05 9.08 -3.29
C VAL A 169 -10.46 7.84 -2.65
N LYS A 170 -11.27 6.79 -2.58
CA LYS A 170 -10.88 5.47 -2.09
C LYS A 170 -10.90 4.48 -3.25
N LEU A 171 -9.97 3.54 -3.21
CA LEU A 171 -9.89 2.42 -4.14
C LEU A 171 -10.35 1.16 -3.42
N ARG A 172 -11.47 0.57 -3.86
CA ARG A 172 -11.81 -0.82 -3.52
C ARG A 172 -11.10 -1.74 -4.50
N MET A 173 -10.39 -2.73 -4.02
CA MET A 173 -9.63 -3.66 -4.84
C MET A 173 -9.77 -5.09 -4.32
N PRO A 174 -10.15 -6.07 -5.17
CA PRO A 174 -10.13 -7.48 -4.80
C PRO A 174 -8.71 -7.89 -4.36
N VAL A 175 -8.60 -8.62 -3.24
CA VAL A 175 -7.29 -9.07 -2.74
C VAL A 175 -6.56 -9.91 -3.78
N ALA A 176 -7.27 -10.77 -4.49
CA ALA A 176 -6.69 -11.58 -5.56
C ALA A 176 -6.08 -10.74 -6.70
N GLU A 177 -6.69 -9.58 -7.02
CA GLU A 177 -6.13 -8.65 -7.99
C GLU A 177 -4.93 -7.90 -7.42
N LEU A 178 -4.99 -7.48 -6.17
CA LEU A 178 -3.86 -6.84 -5.48
C LEU A 178 -2.62 -7.76 -5.45
N LEU A 179 -2.79 -9.03 -5.14
CA LEU A 179 -1.68 -10.00 -5.06
C LEU A 179 -1.15 -10.45 -6.42
N ARG A 180 -1.98 -10.40 -7.46
CA ARG A 180 -1.57 -10.74 -8.83
C ARG A 180 -0.80 -9.62 -9.53
N ALA A 181 -0.63 -8.55 -8.93
CA ALA A 181 -0.43 -7.23 -9.48
C ALA A 181 0.96 -6.89 -10.02
N GLY A 182 1.79 -7.85 -10.37
CA GLY A 182 3.00 -7.58 -11.16
C GLY A 182 2.75 -6.85 -12.49
N ALA A 183 1.52 -6.92 -13.01
CA ALA A 183 1.07 -6.16 -14.17
C ALA A 183 0.28 -4.88 -13.78
N LEU A 184 -0.06 -4.69 -12.50
CA LEU A 184 -0.96 -3.63 -12.02
C LEU A 184 -0.26 -2.33 -11.70
N PHE A 185 1.05 -2.41 -11.45
CA PHE A 185 1.81 -1.25 -11.03
C PHE A 185 2.89 -0.98 -12.06
N PRO A 186 3.34 0.25 -12.25
CA PRO A 186 4.61 0.48 -12.93
C PRO A 186 5.76 -0.14 -12.12
N VAL A 187 5.43 -1.02 -11.18
CA VAL A 187 6.31 -1.78 -10.33
C VAL A 187 6.63 -3.08 -11.01
N VAL A 188 7.86 -3.34 -11.10
CA VAL A 188 8.43 -4.55 -11.60
C VAL A 188 8.18 -5.67 -10.58
N GLY A 189 7.53 -6.71 -11.02
CA GLY A 189 7.27 -7.90 -10.22
C GLY A 189 5.91 -7.93 -9.48
N ALA A 190 5.52 -9.11 -9.01
CA ALA A 190 4.35 -9.28 -8.15
C ALA A 190 4.63 -8.73 -6.75
N PRO A 191 3.63 -8.19 -6.03
CA PRO A 191 3.79 -7.81 -4.65
C PRO A 191 4.26 -9.00 -3.81
N LEU A 192 5.25 -8.76 -2.97
CA LEU A 192 5.77 -9.77 -2.07
C LEU A 192 4.92 -9.82 -0.81
N VAL A 193 4.35 -11.00 -0.50
CA VAL A 193 3.61 -11.20 0.75
C VAL A 193 4.59 -11.55 1.86
N LEU A 194 4.70 -10.66 2.86
CA LEU A 194 5.63 -10.83 3.96
C LEU A 194 4.96 -10.61 5.33
N ARG A 195 5.52 -11.26 6.34
CA ARG A 195 5.20 -10.97 7.74
C ARG A 195 5.77 -9.62 8.13
N CYS A 196 4.89 -8.65 8.33
CA CYS A 196 5.30 -7.27 8.64
C CYS A 196 4.42 -6.58 9.69
N THR A 197 3.45 -7.29 10.27
CA THR A 197 2.50 -6.68 11.22
C THR A 197 2.33 -7.48 12.49
N ASP A 198 1.98 -6.74 13.57
CA ASP A 198 1.39 -7.29 14.77
C ASP A 198 -0.07 -6.85 14.87
N THR A 199 -0.91 -7.64 15.54
CA THR A 199 -2.30 -7.28 15.82
C THR A 199 -2.31 -6.12 16.80
N ARG A 200 -3.04 -5.03 16.47
CA ARG A 200 -3.35 -3.98 17.45
C ARG A 200 -4.44 -4.51 18.38
N SER A 201 -4.35 -4.16 19.67
CA SER A 201 -5.52 -4.22 20.54
C SER A 201 -6.55 -3.18 20.07
N ASP A 202 -7.85 -3.45 20.24
CA ASP A 202 -8.92 -2.54 19.83
C ASP A 202 -8.78 -1.12 20.44
N ALA A 203 -8.04 -0.97 21.54
CA ALA A 203 -7.74 0.30 22.19
C ALA A 203 -6.79 1.22 21.39
N ASP A 204 -5.94 0.66 20.50
CA ASP A 204 -4.94 1.42 19.71
C ASP A 204 -5.45 1.80 18.31
N ALA A 205 -6.67 1.45 17.96
CA ALA A 205 -7.26 1.70 16.65
C ALA A 205 -7.93 3.09 16.51
N GLU A 206 -7.77 3.96 17.51
CA GLU A 206 -8.45 5.27 17.58
C GLU A 206 -7.65 6.46 17.00
N ASP A 207 -6.49 6.26 16.36
CA ASP A 207 -5.74 7.32 15.67
C ASP A 207 -5.80 7.23 14.15
#